data_a9f100641eb881d03e0b4c9a748f1634
#
_entry.id   a9f100641eb881d03e0b4c9a748f1634
#
_cell.length_a   1.000
_cell.length_b   1.000
_cell.length_c   1.000
_cell.angle_alpha   90.00
_cell.angle_beta   90.00
_cell.angle_gamma   90.00
#
_symmetry.space_group_name_H-M   'P 1'
#
loop_
_entity.id
_entity.type
_entity.pdbx_description
1 polymer ?
#
loop_
_entity_poly.entity_id
_entity_poly.type
_entity_poly.pdbx_seq_one_letter_code
_entity_poly.pdbx_strand_id
1 'polypeptide(L)'
;MCGIVGAVAQRNIVPVLIEGLRRLEYRGYDSCGVAVLEPDAPKRARSVERVADLDAQVRESHLEGTTGVAHTRWATHGAPVTHNAHPIFSSNALALVHNGIIENFEPLREALRAKGYEFVSQTDTEVIAHLVHSLYRGNLFDAVREAVQQLHGAYAIAVIHKDQPHTVVGARQGSPLVVGHGDGENFLASDALALAGSTDHFTFLEEGDVCELSLDGVKIVDRDGALAQREIRVVSAYGGAVELGPYRHFMQKEIFEQPRAISDTVPQTEAFDATLFGDAAPAAFAEIDSLLILACGTSYYSGLTAKYWLESIAKIPTQVEIASEYRYRESVPNPRQLVLVISQSGETADTLAALKHAQSLGHTHTLAVCNVATSAMVRLTEMQFLTHAGTEIGVASTKAFTTQLVALFVLAATLGKLRGHVDAAQEAEFLRQLRHLPAALNSVLALEPQIIAWSEEFARKENALFLGRGLHYPIALEGALKLKEISYIHAEAYPAGELKHGPLALVTEAMPVVTVAPNDTLLEKLKSNMQEVRARGGELYVFADADTQIVNDDGLHVIRMPEHYGQLSPILHVVPLQLLAYHTACARGTDVDKPRNLAKSVTVE
;
A
#
# COMPACT_ATOMS: atom_id res chain seq x y z
N MET A 1 4.70 3.59 -8.07
CA MET A 1 3.38 3.36 -8.72
C MET A 1 2.97 4.60 -9.50
N CYS A 2 2.33 4.40 -10.67
CA CYS A 2 1.90 5.49 -11.53
C CYS A 2 0.84 6.40 -10.89
N GLY A 3 0.87 7.68 -11.22
CA GLY A 3 -0.12 8.67 -10.83
C GLY A 3 -0.64 9.43 -12.05
N ILE A 4 -1.96 9.60 -12.14
CA ILE A 4 -2.63 10.38 -13.19
C ILE A 4 -3.24 11.63 -12.58
N VAL A 5 -3.09 12.76 -13.28
CA VAL A 5 -3.84 13.99 -13.06
C VAL A 5 -4.28 14.53 -14.42
N GLY A 6 -5.56 14.84 -14.58
CA GLY A 6 -6.14 15.50 -15.74
C GLY A 6 -6.98 16.68 -15.31
N ALA A 7 -7.09 17.71 -16.13
CA ALA A 7 -7.91 18.86 -15.82
C ALA A 7 -8.43 19.57 -17.08
N VAL A 8 -9.63 20.11 -16.97
CA VAL A 8 -10.23 21.05 -17.91
C VAL A 8 -10.79 22.24 -17.13
N ALA A 9 -10.39 23.46 -17.48
CA ALA A 9 -10.76 24.69 -16.78
C ALA A 9 -10.76 25.89 -17.74
N GLN A 10 -11.18 27.05 -17.24
CA GLN A 10 -11.03 28.33 -17.95
C GLN A 10 -9.69 29.03 -17.62
N ARG A 11 -8.99 28.58 -16.58
CA ARG A 11 -7.69 29.09 -16.11
C ARG A 11 -6.56 28.17 -16.54
N ASN A 12 -5.32 28.65 -16.43
CA ASN A 12 -4.15 27.81 -16.60
C ASN A 12 -4.14 26.68 -15.55
N ILE A 13 -4.17 25.41 -16.02
CA ILE A 13 -4.24 24.22 -15.14
C ILE A 13 -2.88 23.60 -14.84
N VAL A 14 -1.81 24.08 -15.47
CA VAL A 14 -0.47 23.50 -15.26
C VAL A 14 -0.06 23.49 -13.80
N PRO A 15 -0.32 24.54 -12.99
CA PRO A 15 -0.03 24.50 -11.56
C PRO A 15 -0.78 23.39 -10.81
N VAL A 16 -2.04 23.10 -11.17
CA VAL A 16 -2.85 22.03 -10.57
C VAL A 16 -2.28 20.67 -10.95
N LEU A 17 -1.90 20.48 -12.23
CA LEU A 17 -1.31 19.23 -12.71
C LEU A 17 0.02 18.92 -11.99
N ILE A 18 0.91 19.89 -11.91
CA ILE A 18 2.23 19.73 -11.25
C ILE A 18 2.06 19.49 -9.74
N GLU A 19 1.19 20.25 -9.07
CA GLU A 19 0.93 20.03 -7.64
C GLU A 19 0.30 18.67 -7.37
N GLY A 20 -0.63 18.23 -8.22
CA GLY A 20 -1.20 16.90 -8.15
C GLY A 20 -0.17 15.78 -8.30
N LEU A 21 0.77 15.92 -9.26
CA LEU A 21 1.89 14.98 -9.38
C LEU A 21 2.78 15.00 -8.14
N ARG A 22 3.07 16.18 -7.57
CA ARG A 22 3.89 16.32 -6.36
C ARG A 22 3.25 15.58 -5.17
N ARG A 23 1.92 15.64 -5.06
CA ARG A 23 1.16 14.89 -4.04
C ARG A 23 1.12 13.39 -4.29
N LEU A 24 1.28 12.93 -5.53
CA LEU A 24 1.34 11.51 -5.88
C LEU A 24 2.78 10.95 -5.86
N GLU A 25 3.78 11.80 -5.78
CA GLU A 25 5.20 11.42 -5.85
C GLU A 25 5.62 10.41 -4.78
N TYR A 26 4.99 10.46 -3.60
CA TYR A 26 5.26 9.51 -2.50
C TYR A 26 4.99 8.05 -2.89
N ARG A 27 4.14 7.80 -3.88
CA ARG A 27 3.82 6.44 -4.35
C ARG A 27 4.99 5.74 -5.04
N GLY A 28 6.06 6.47 -5.37
CA GLY A 28 7.20 5.98 -6.13
C GLY A 28 7.03 6.16 -7.64
N TYR A 29 8.10 6.56 -8.32
CA TYR A 29 8.13 6.78 -9.77
C TYR A 29 9.57 6.71 -10.29
N ASP A 30 9.71 6.54 -11.60
CA ASP A 30 10.99 6.60 -12.33
C ASP A 30 11.03 7.70 -13.40
N SER A 31 9.88 8.24 -13.75
CA SER A 31 9.75 9.36 -14.67
C SER A 31 8.43 10.08 -14.46
N CYS A 32 8.35 11.32 -14.90
CA CYS A 32 7.14 12.13 -14.84
C CYS A 32 7.01 13.02 -16.08
N GLY A 33 5.80 13.54 -16.31
CA GLY A 33 5.57 14.48 -17.39
C GLY A 33 4.17 15.06 -17.39
N VAL A 34 4.02 16.12 -18.17
CA VAL A 34 2.78 16.87 -18.35
C VAL A 34 2.58 17.21 -19.82
N ALA A 35 1.35 17.16 -20.30
CA ALA A 35 0.96 17.68 -21.59
C ALA A 35 -0.26 18.55 -21.46
N VAL A 36 -0.29 19.65 -22.22
CA VAL A 36 -1.41 20.57 -22.34
C VAL A 36 -1.77 20.77 -23.81
N LEU A 37 -3.02 21.14 -24.06
CA LEU A 37 -3.46 21.55 -25.39
C LEU A 37 -3.11 23.01 -25.62
N GLU A 38 -2.34 23.27 -26.66
CA GLU A 38 -2.19 24.58 -27.28
C GLU A 38 -3.01 24.63 -28.60
N PRO A 39 -3.23 25.80 -29.20
CA PRO A 39 -4.13 25.93 -30.35
C PRO A 39 -3.83 25.01 -31.53
N ASP A 40 -2.55 24.73 -31.80
CA ASP A 40 -2.13 23.97 -32.98
C ASP A 40 -1.88 22.48 -32.70
N ALA A 41 -1.37 22.17 -31.51
CA ALA A 41 -1.02 20.79 -31.13
C ALA A 41 -0.81 20.68 -29.61
N PRO A 42 -0.90 19.46 -29.04
CA PRO A 42 -0.51 19.26 -27.66
C PRO A 42 1.00 19.48 -27.48
N LYS A 43 1.38 20.17 -26.41
CA LYS A 43 2.77 20.31 -25.98
C LYS A 43 3.03 19.57 -24.68
N ARG A 44 4.24 19.08 -24.50
CA ARG A 44 4.62 18.31 -23.30
C ARG A 44 6.02 18.65 -22.79
N ALA A 45 6.19 18.48 -21.47
CA ALA A 45 7.47 18.35 -20.80
C ALA A 45 7.57 16.98 -20.10
N ARG A 46 8.76 16.36 -20.07
CA ARG A 46 9.00 15.03 -19.46
C ARG A 46 10.36 14.97 -18.81
N SER A 47 10.45 14.33 -17.64
CA SER A 47 11.68 14.14 -16.90
C SER A 47 11.80 12.71 -16.38
N VAL A 48 13.01 12.20 -16.26
CA VAL A 48 13.35 10.97 -15.53
C VAL A 48 13.86 11.29 -14.10
N GLU A 49 13.76 12.56 -13.72
CA GLU A 49 14.09 13.08 -12.41
C GLU A 49 12.80 13.36 -11.61
N ARG A 50 12.92 14.09 -10.50
CA ARG A 50 11.80 14.41 -9.61
C ARG A 50 10.80 15.39 -10.25
N VAL A 51 9.58 15.42 -9.69
CA VAL A 51 8.54 16.38 -10.13
C VAL A 51 9.01 17.83 -9.99
N ALA A 52 9.93 18.11 -9.06
CA ALA A 52 10.56 19.43 -8.94
C ALA A 52 11.36 19.83 -10.19
N ASP A 53 12.07 18.88 -10.83
CA ASP A 53 12.82 19.11 -12.07
C ASP A 53 11.87 19.27 -13.25
N LEU A 54 10.78 18.51 -13.30
CA LEU A 54 9.71 18.73 -14.28
C LEU A 54 9.09 20.13 -14.14
N ASP A 55 8.81 20.60 -12.90
CA ASP A 55 8.30 21.95 -12.64
C ASP A 55 9.27 23.04 -13.16
N ALA A 56 10.57 22.85 -12.95
CA ALA A 56 11.59 23.77 -13.49
C ALA A 56 11.55 23.83 -15.03
N GLN A 57 11.48 22.67 -15.71
CA GLN A 57 11.37 22.60 -17.18
C GLN A 57 10.08 23.25 -17.69
N VAL A 58 8.96 23.04 -17.00
CA VAL A 58 7.64 23.62 -17.33
C VAL A 58 7.70 25.15 -17.25
N ARG A 59 8.34 25.71 -16.22
CA ARG A 59 8.52 27.16 -16.05
C ARG A 59 9.43 27.75 -17.11
N GLU A 60 10.54 27.08 -17.40
CA GLU A 60 11.50 27.52 -18.43
C GLU A 60 10.87 27.51 -19.83
N SER A 61 10.07 26.50 -20.14
CA SER A 61 9.36 26.39 -21.44
C SER A 61 8.09 27.23 -21.53
N HIS A 62 7.68 27.92 -20.45
CA HIS A 62 6.42 28.67 -20.36
C HIS A 62 5.22 27.85 -20.81
N LEU A 63 5.15 26.57 -20.37
CA LEU A 63 4.07 25.69 -20.74
C LEU A 63 2.79 26.09 -20.00
N GLU A 64 1.75 26.49 -20.75
CA GLU A 64 0.46 26.92 -20.23
C GLU A 64 -0.67 26.29 -21.03
N GLY A 65 -1.83 26.10 -20.39
CA GLY A 65 -3.02 25.55 -21.04
C GLY A 65 -4.19 25.46 -20.09
N THR A 66 -5.38 25.31 -20.67
CA THR A 66 -6.66 25.17 -19.94
C THR A 66 -7.15 23.72 -19.90
N THR A 67 -6.53 22.83 -20.66
CA THR A 67 -6.82 21.40 -20.72
C THR A 67 -5.52 20.64 -20.81
N GLY A 68 -5.37 19.63 -19.95
CA GLY A 68 -4.12 18.86 -19.93
C GLY A 68 -4.19 17.60 -19.09
N VAL A 69 -3.15 16.80 -19.23
CA VAL A 69 -2.91 15.55 -18.48
C VAL A 69 -1.48 15.47 -18.00
N ALA A 70 -1.27 14.90 -16.84
CA ALA A 70 0.04 14.73 -16.23
C ALA A 70 0.16 13.34 -15.58
N HIS A 71 1.39 12.87 -15.43
CA HIS A 71 1.68 11.51 -15.03
C HIS A 71 2.99 11.38 -14.25
N THR A 72 2.99 10.54 -13.21
CA THR A 72 4.19 9.93 -12.64
C THR A 72 4.20 8.46 -13.03
N ARG A 73 5.28 8.00 -13.69
CA ARG A 73 5.38 6.65 -14.22
C ARG A 73 6.21 5.76 -13.31
N TRP A 74 5.71 4.53 -13.13
CA TRP A 74 6.47 3.39 -12.66
C TRP A 74 6.63 2.41 -13.82
N ALA A 75 7.86 2.16 -14.26
CA ALA A 75 8.11 1.36 -15.45
C ALA A 75 7.69 -0.10 -15.26
N THR A 76 6.77 -0.55 -16.10
CA THR A 76 6.40 -1.96 -16.29
C THR A 76 6.91 -2.47 -17.63
N HIS A 77 6.75 -1.67 -18.69
CA HIS A 77 7.21 -1.94 -20.04
C HIS A 77 8.15 -0.84 -20.52
N GLY A 78 9.37 -1.20 -20.93
CA GLY A 78 10.40 -0.27 -21.40
C GLY A 78 11.18 0.41 -20.27
N ALA A 79 12.45 0.69 -20.53
CA ALA A 79 13.38 1.29 -19.59
C ALA A 79 12.90 2.67 -19.06
N PRO A 80 13.34 3.11 -17.86
CA PRO A 80 13.06 4.42 -17.33
C PRO A 80 13.91 5.51 -18.02
N VAL A 81 13.52 5.84 -19.24
CA VAL A 81 14.14 6.85 -20.10
C VAL A 81 13.09 7.83 -20.63
N THR A 82 13.51 9.04 -21.00
CA THR A 82 12.59 10.14 -21.33
C THR A 82 11.61 9.79 -22.46
N HIS A 83 11.99 8.98 -23.47
CA HIS A 83 11.07 8.63 -24.57
C HIS A 83 9.96 7.67 -24.14
N ASN A 84 10.16 6.93 -23.05
CA ASN A 84 9.15 6.06 -22.44
C ASN A 84 8.31 6.77 -21.35
N ALA A 85 8.69 7.99 -20.95
CA ALA A 85 7.93 8.76 -19.98
C ALA A 85 6.60 9.26 -20.59
N HIS A 86 5.52 9.21 -19.80
CA HIS A 86 4.22 9.76 -20.18
C HIS A 86 4.21 11.30 -20.02
N PRO A 87 3.30 12.00 -20.70
CA PRO A 87 2.29 11.57 -21.68
C PRO A 87 2.89 11.08 -23.00
N ILE A 88 2.26 10.05 -23.58
CA ILE A 88 2.58 9.52 -24.89
C ILE A 88 1.71 10.20 -25.95
N PHE A 89 2.32 10.56 -27.08
CA PHE A 89 1.62 11.23 -28.17
C PHE A 89 1.31 10.28 -29.32
N SER A 90 0.20 10.51 -30.01
CA SER A 90 -0.11 9.93 -31.32
C SER A 90 -0.32 11.02 -32.36
N SER A 91 0.49 10.99 -33.44
CA SER A 91 0.39 11.87 -34.63
C SER A 91 0.34 13.38 -34.30
N ASN A 92 0.93 13.85 -33.21
CA ASN A 92 0.86 15.22 -32.70
C ASN A 92 -0.58 15.76 -32.55
N ALA A 93 -1.56 14.90 -32.43
CA ALA A 93 -2.96 15.25 -32.29
C ALA A 93 -3.53 14.87 -30.92
N LEU A 94 -3.03 13.78 -30.36
CA LEU A 94 -3.53 13.16 -29.14
C LEU A 94 -2.42 13.00 -28.12
N ALA A 95 -2.73 13.25 -26.86
CA ALA A 95 -1.87 12.93 -25.72
C ALA A 95 -2.62 11.99 -24.76
N LEU A 96 -1.93 10.96 -24.27
CA LEU A 96 -2.50 9.93 -23.40
C LEU A 96 -1.54 9.60 -22.25
N VAL A 97 -2.11 9.41 -21.06
CA VAL A 97 -1.44 8.87 -19.88
C VAL A 97 -2.15 7.59 -19.42
N HIS A 98 -1.41 6.64 -18.85
CA HIS A 98 -1.91 5.31 -18.53
C HIS A 98 -1.27 4.77 -17.24
N ASN A 99 -2.12 4.28 -16.35
CA ASN A 99 -1.76 3.42 -15.21
C ASN A 99 -2.29 2.01 -15.50
N GLY A 100 -1.44 1.01 -15.47
CA GLY A 100 -1.84 -0.37 -15.71
C GLY A 100 -0.91 -1.11 -16.66
N ILE A 101 -1.37 -2.28 -17.10
CA ILE A 101 -0.69 -3.13 -18.07
C ILE A 101 -1.74 -3.67 -19.05
N ILE A 102 -1.48 -3.53 -20.36
CA ILE A 102 -2.29 -4.12 -21.41
C ILE A 102 -1.64 -5.41 -21.87
N GLU A 103 -2.26 -6.54 -21.57
CA GLU A 103 -1.73 -7.88 -21.84
C GLU A 103 -1.69 -8.21 -23.33
N ASN A 104 -2.66 -7.73 -24.11
CA ASN A 104 -2.75 -7.96 -25.55
C ASN A 104 -2.09 -6.86 -26.40
N PHE A 105 -1.10 -6.15 -25.87
CA PHE A 105 -0.48 -5.02 -26.58
C PHE A 105 0.28 -5.43 -27.85
N GLU A 106 0.91 -6.62 -27.88
CA GLU A 106 1.70 -7.05 -29.05
C GLU A 106 0.85 -7.23 -30.31
N PRO A 107 -0.24 -8.03 -30.33
CA PRO A 107 -1.09 -8.14 -31.51
C PRO A 107 -1.72 -6.81 -31.93
N LEU A 108 -2.08 -5.93 -30.98
CA LEU A 108 -2.57 -4.59 -31.32
C LEU A 108 -1.48 -3.73 -31.95
N ARG A 109 -0.23 -3.81 -31.46
CA ARG A 109 0.93 -3.11 -32.03
C ARG A 109 1.17 -3.50 -33.48
N GLU A 110 1.15 -4.79 -33.78
CA GLU A 110 1.34 -5.29 -35.17
C GLU A 110 0.20 -4.80 -36.09
N ALA A 111 -1.05 -4.85 -35.63
CA ALA A 111 -2.18 -4.34 -36.39
C ALA A 111 -2.09 -2.82 -36.68
N LEU A 112 -1.57 -2.05 -35.72
CA LEU A 112 -1.36 -0.61 -35.87
C LEU A 112 -0.18 -0.28 -36.78
N ARG A 113 0.91 -1.05 -36.70
CA ARG A 113 2.03 -0.96 -37.67
C ARG A 113 1.58 -1.20 -39.10
N ALA A 114 0.71 -2.19 -39.30
CA ALA A 114 0.13 -2.47 -40.64
C ALA A 114 -0.76 -1.30 -41.14
N LYS A 115 -1.28 -0.47 -40.25
CA LYS A 115 -2.00 0.79 -40.57
C LYS A 115 -1.06 2.00 -40.78
N GLY A 116 0.27 1.82 -40.65
CA GLY A 116 1.25 2.88 -40.83
C GLY A 116 1.64 3.67 -39.59
N TYR A 117 1.28 3.21 -38.38
CA TYR A 117 1.73 3.83 -37.15
C TYR A 117 3.18 3.46 -36.83
N GLU A 118 3.98 4.48 -36.52
CA GLU A 118 5.37 4.31 -36.09
C GLU A 118 5.41 4.37 -34.54
N PHE A 119 6.12 3.42 -33.93
CA PHE A 119 6.30 3.30 -32.49
C PHE A 119 7.67 3.81 -32.10
N VAL A 120 7.72 4.81 -31.22
CA VAL A 120 8.94 5.45 -30.72
C VAL A 120 9.27 5.09 -29.28
N SER A 121 8.31 4.53 -28.55
CA SER A 121 8.50 4.03 -27.20
C SER A 121 8.41 2.50 -27.13
N GLN A 122 8.84 1.97 -26.00
CA GLN A 122 8.75 0.53 -25.71
C GLN A 122 7.50 0.21 -24.86
N THR A 123 6.63 1.22 -24.62
CA THR A 123 5.49 1.09 -23.72
C THR A 123 4.28 0.45 -24.41
N ASP A 124 3.49 -0.28 -23.64
CA ASP A 124 2.14 -0.70 -24.01
C ASP A 124 1.19 0.49 -24.16
N THR A 125 1.45 1.58 -23.47
CA THR A 125 0.70 2.83 -23.53
C THR A 125 0.68 3.46 -24.92
N GLU A 126 1.76 3.35 -25.70
CA GLU A 126 1.79 3.87 -27.06
C GLU A 126 0.82 3.12 -27.98
N VAL A 127 0.61 1.84 -27.71
CA VAL A 127 -0.41 1.03 -28.40
C VAL A 127 -1.80 1.62 -28.14
N ILE A 128 -2.12 1.97 -26.89
CA ILE A 128 -3.42 2.58 -26.55
C ILE A 128 -3.56 3.93 -27.25
N ALA A 129 -2.53 4.78 -27.23
CA ALA A 129 -2.57 6.10 -27.86
C ALA A 129 -2.82 6.01 -29.36
N HIS A 130 -2.13 5.10 -30.06
CA HIS A 130 -2.35 4.89 -31.49
C HIS A 130 -3.68 4.23 -31.78
N LEU A 131 -4.15 3.31 -30.92
CA LEU A 131 -5.46 2.68 -31.10
C LEU A 131 -6.58 3.73 -31.02
N VAL A 132 -6.60 4.56 -29.95
CA VAL A 132 -7.59 5.65 -29.82
C VAL A 132 -7.53 6.60 -31.01
N HIS A 133 -6.33 7.02 -31.44
CA HIS A 133 -6.17 7.88 -32.59
C HIS A 133 -6.68 7.22 -33.89
N SER A 134 -6.46 5.92 -34.08
CA SER A 134 -6.93 5.19 -35.26
C SER A 134 -8.47 5.09 -35.35
N LEU A 135 -9.14 5.20 -34.21
CA LEU A 135 -10.60 5.14 -34.08
C LEU A 135 -11.25 6.52 -34.01
N TYR A 136 -10.45 7.58 -33.92
CA TYR A 136 -10.97 8.95 -33.84
C TYR A 136 -11.65 9.36 -35.15
N ARG A 137 -12.93 9.77 -35.05
CA ARG A 137 -13.78 10.24 -36.16
C ARG A 137 -14.48 11.56 -35.81
N GLY A 138 -13.77 12.45 -35.09
CA GLY A 138 -14.31 13.75 -34.68
C GLY A 138 -14.91 13.75 -33.27
N ASN A 139 -14.98 12.61 -32.57
CA ASN A 139 -15.41 12.51 -31.19
C ASN A 139 -14.44 11.63 -30.37
N LEU A 140 -13.77 12.23 -29.38
CA LEU A 140 -12.78 11.55 -28.55
C LEU A 140 -13.41 10.53 -27.60
N PHE A 141 -14.57 10.87 -27.05
CA PHE A 141 -15.30 9.99 -26.14
C PHE A 141 -15.67 8.65 -26.82
N ASP A 142 -16.20 8.72 -28.05
CA ASP A 142 -16.56 7.53 -28.82
C ASP A 142 -15.31 6.71 -29.21
N ALA A 143 -14.21 7.39 -29.59
CA ALA A 143 -12.95 6.74 -29.92
C ALA A 143 -12.36 5.98 -28.71
N VAL A 144 -12.40 6.56 -27.53
CA VAL A 144 -11.95 5.90 -26.30
C VAL A 144 -12.86 4.72 -25.95
N ARG A 145 -14.18 4.87 -26.04
CA ARG A 145 -15.13 3.77 -25.83
C ARG A 145 -14.89 2.58 -26.74
N GLU A 146 -14.65 2.83 -28.03
CA GLU A 146 -14.35 1.77 -29.01
C GLU A 146 -12.98 1.14 -28.76
N ALA A 147 -11.99 1.92 -28.31
CA ALA A 147 -10.65 1.43 -28.00
C ALA A 147 -10.65 0.51 -26.78
N VAL A 148 -11.29 0.91 -25.68
CA VAL A 148 -11.25 0.13 -24.42
C VAL A 148 -11.94 -1.23 -24.55
N GLN A 149 -12.84 -1.42 -25.48
CA GLN A 149 -13.45 -2.71 -25.77
C GLN A 149 -12.47 -3.72 -26.41
N GLN A 150 -11.34 -3.24 -26.93
CA GLN A 150 -10.29 -4.04 -27.55
C GLN A 150 -9.11 -4.31 -26.61
N LEU A 151 -9.09 -3.68 -25.42
CA LEU A 151 -8.01 -3.81 -24.46
C LEU A 151 -8.27 -4.98 -23.50
N HIS A 152 -7.25 -5.78 -23.26
CA HIS A 152 -7.25 -6.81 -22.21
C HIS A 152 -6.21 -6.44 -21.16
N GLY A 153 -6.55 -6.59 -19.89
CA GLY A 153 -5.69 -6.22 -18.77
C GLY A 153 -6.24 -5.07 -17.93
N ALA A 154 -5.40 -4.49 -17.08
CA ALA A 154 -5.76 -3.40 -16.19
C ALA A 154 -5.34 -2.05 -16.78
N TYR A 155 -6.23 -1.06 -16.74
CA TYR A 155 -5.92 0.30 -17.17
C TYR A 155 -6.73 1.36 -16.41
N ALA A 156 -6.11 2.50 -16.19
CA ALA A 156 -6.76 3.79 -16.02
C ALA A 156 -6.08 4.75 -16.99
N ILE A 157 -6.84 5.39 -17.86
CA ILE A 157 -6.31 6.31 -18.88
C ILE A 157 -6.95 7.69 -18.78
N ALA A 158 -6.17 8.72 -19.15
CA ALA A 158 -6.68 10.05 -19.41
C ALA A 158 -6.14 10.52 -20.77
N VAL A 159 -7.04 11.05 -21.59
CA VAL A 159 -6.78 11.35 -23.00
C VAL A 159 -7.27 12.75 -23.33
N ILE A 160 -6.47 13.51 -24.08
CA ILE A 160 -6.82 14.81 -24.66
C ILE A 160 -6.52 14.81 -26.16
N HIS A 161 -7.30 15.56 -26.93
CA HIS A 161 -7.14 15.67 -28.38
C HIS A 161 -7.22 17.13 -28.83
N LYS A 162 -6.35 17.55 -29.77
CA LYS A 162 -6.25 18.96 -30.22
C LYS A 162 -7.55 19.53 -30.78
N ASP A 163 -8.38 18.71 -31.44
CA ASP A 163 -9.65 19.15 -32.04
C ASP A 163 -10.81 19.25 -31.02
N GLN A 164 -10.55 18.91 -29.77
CA GLN A 164 -11.50 19.01 -28.66
C GLN A 164 -10.86 19.70 -27.44
N PRO A 165 -10.55 21.01 -27.55
CA PRO A 165 -9.67 21.72 -26.61
C PRO A 165 -10.21 21.84 -25.18
N HIS A 166 -11.50 21.57 -24.96
CA HIS A 166 -12.13 21.64 -23.63
C HIS A 166 -12.67 20.28 -23.17
N THR A 167 -11.97 19.21 -23.54
CA THR A 167 -12.40 17.85 -23.23
C THR A 167 -11.24 17.00 -22.70
N VAL A 168 -11.45 16.33 -21.57
CA VAL A 168 -10.61 15.23 -21.07
C VAL A 168 -11.48 13.98 -21.03
N VAL A 169 -11.01 12.90 -21.64
CA VAL A 169 -11.72 11.61 -21.59
C VAL A 169 -10.92 10.65 -20.72
N GLY A 170 -11.60 10.01 -19.76
CA GLY A 170 -11.03 8.99 -18.90
C GLY A 170 -11.74 7.65 -19.06
N ALA A 171 -11.02 6.56 -18.81
CA ALA A 171 -11.60 5.23 -18.72
C ALA A 171 -10.82 4.38 -17.72
N ARG A 172 -11.51 3.44 -17.06
CA ARG A 172 -10.84 2.55 -16.11
C ARG A 172 -11.33 1.11 -16.18
N GLN A 173 -10.39 0.21 -15.93
CA GLN A 173 -10.57 -1.22 -15.66
C GLN A 173 -9.41 -1.67 -14.76
N GLY A 174 -9.71 -2.19 -13.57
CA GLY A 174 -8.67 -2.62 -12.61
C GLY A 174 -8.03 -1.47 -11.85
N SER A 175 -7.33 -0.55 -12.52
CA SER A 175 -6.66 0.60 -11.89
C SER A 175 -7.65 1.69 -11.45
N PRO A 176 -7.44 2.37 -10.31
CA PRO A 176 -8.36 3.39 -9.81
C PRO A 176 -8.33 4.68 -10.63
N LEU A 177 -9.51 5.31 -10.76
CA LEU A 177 -9.69 6.62 -11.37
C LEU A 177 -10.88 7.33 -10.74
N VAL A 178 -10.72 8.62 -10.42
CA VAL A 178 -11.75 9.45 -9.80
C VAL A 178 -11.93 10.76 -10.56
N VAL A 179 -13.17 11.24 -10.61
CA VAL A 179 -13.51 12.57 -11.14
C VAL A 179 -13.63 13.54 -9.97
N GLY A 180 -12.98 14.68 -10.05
CA GLY A 180 -13.15 15.81 -9.15
C GLY A 180 -14.03 16.87 -9.78
N HIS A 181 -15.05 17.33 -9.07
CA HIS A 181 -15.98 18.36 -9.53
C HIS A 181 -15.60 19.72 -8.97
N GLY A 182 -15.45 20.72 -9.85
CA GLY A 182 -15.22 22.12 -9.50
C GLY A 182 -16.28 23.05 -10.11
N ASP A 183 -16.17 24.34 -9.83
CA ASP A 183 -17.06 25.36 -10.41
C ASP A 183 -16.45 25.89 -11.72
N GLY A 184 -17.03 25.51 -12.86
CA GLY A 184 -16.50 25.82 -14.20
C GLY A 184 -15.18 25.11 -14.54
N GLU A 185 -14.83 24.09 -13.78
CA GLU A 185 -13.67 23.24 -14.01
C GLU A 185 -13.92 21.82 -13.50
N ASN A 186 -13.33 20.83 -14.17
CA ASN A 186 -13.43 19.43 -13.77
C ASN A 186 -12.06 18.75 -13.86
N PHE A 187 -11.86 17.76 -13.00
CA PHE A 187 -10.58 17.10 -12.80
C PHE A 187 -10.71 15.59 -12.91
N LEU A 188 -9.63 14.94 -13.29
CA LEU A 188 -9.49 13.49 -13.29
C LEU A 188 -8.20 13.13 -12.57
N ALA A 189 -8.25 12.14 -11.66
CA ALA A 189 -7.05 11.71 -10.96
C ALA A 189 -7.10 10.21 -10.62
N SER A 190 -5.94 9.61 -10.45
CA SER A 190 -5.85 8.23 -9.94
C SER A 190 -6.08 8.14 -8.43
N ASP A 191 -6.12 9.29 -7.73
CA ASP A 191 -6.38 9.40 -6.29
C ASP A 191 -6.91 10.79 -5.97
N ALA A 192 -7.93 10.87 -5.10
CA ALA A 192 -8.49 12.13 -4.63
C ALA A 192 -7.45 13.05 -3.97
N LEU A 193 -6.40 12.50 -3.34
CA LEU A 193 -5.32 13.26 -2.72
C LEU A 193 -4.60 14.19 -3.72
N ALA A 194 -4.48 13.78 -4.98
CA ALA A 194 -3.88 14.61 -6.03
C ALA A 194 -4.58 15.96 -6.20
N LEU A 195 -5.88 16.00 -5.93
CA LEU A 195 -6.76 17.16 -6.14
C LEU A 195 -7.08 17.91 -4.84
N ALA A 196 -6.44 17.55 -3.73
CA ALA A 196 -6.62 18.24 -2.45
C ALA A 196 -6.35 19.75 -2.61
N GLY A 197 -7.28 20.59 -2.13
CA GLY A 197 -7.23 22.04 -2.31
C GLY A 197 -7.73 22.55 -3.68
N SER A 198 -8.04 21.67 -4.63
CA SER A 198 -8.75 22.02 -5.88
C SER A 198 -10.24 21.72 -5.76
N THR A 199 -10.59 20.58 -5.17
CA THR A 199 -11.98 20.21 -4.88
C THR A 199 -12.03 19.20 -3.72
N ASP A 200 -13.19 19.11 -3.07
CA ASP A 200 -13.54 18.07 -2.09
C ASP A 200 -14.71 17.19 -2.55
N HIS A 201 -15.25 17.43 -3.76
CA HIS A 201 -16.36 16.70 -4.35
C HIS A 201 -15.86 15.71 -5.38
N PHE A 202 -16.03 14.41 -5.11
CA PHE A 202 -15.48 13.33 -5.94
C PHE A 202 -16.54 12.33 -6.38
N THR A 203 -16.43 11.89 -7.63
CA THR A 203 -17.09 10.69 -8.15
C THR A 203 -16.05 9.61 -8.40
N PHE A 204 -16.20 8.47 -7.73
CA PHE A 204 -15.35 7.30 -7.95
C PHE A 204 -15.92 6.49 -9.13
N LEU A 205 -15.12 6.32 -10.17
CA LEU A 205 -15.51 5.51 -11.32
C LEU A 205 -15.51 4.02 -10.96
N GLU A 206 -16.43 3.28 -11.57
CA GLU A 206 -16.53 1.83 -11.43
C GLU A 206 -15.85 1.09 -12.60
N GLU A 207 -15.77 -0.23 -12.50
CA GLU A 207 -15.11 -1.08 -13.50
C GLU A 207 -15.80 -0.97 -14.86
N GLY A 208 -15.04 -0.57 -15.87
CA GLY A 208 -15.52 -0.39 -17.24
C GLY A 208 -16.15 0.97 -17.52
N ASP A 209 -16.17 1.87 -16.53
CA ASP A 209 -16.65 3.24 -16.75
C ASP A 209 -15.75 4.01 -17.73
N VAL A 210 -16.39 4.75 -18.62
CA VAL A 210 -15.77 5.79 -19.47
C VAL A 210 -16.40 7.13 -19.15
N CYS A 211 -15.58 8.14 -18.86
CA CYS A 211 -16.04 9.48 -18.53
C CYS A 211 -15.52 10.53 -19.52
N GLU A 212 -16.32 11.56 -19.75
CA GLU A 212 -15.96 12.78 -20.46
C GLU A 212 -16.10 13.96 -19.50
N LEU A 213 -15.04 14.71 -19.33
CA LEU A 213 -15.01 15.94 -18.56
C LEU A 213 -14.98 17.13 -19.52
N SER A 214 -15.86 18.09 -19.29
CA SER A 214 -15.91 19.38 -19.99
C SER A 214 -16.03 20.53 -19.00
N LEU A 215 -16.04 21.77 -19.48
CA LEU A 215 -16.31 22.94 -18.63
C LEU A 215 -17.73 22.91 -18.03
N ASP A 216 -18.69 22.35 -18.78
CA ASP A 216 -20.11 22.36 -18.44
C ASP A 216 -20.52 21.20 -17.52
N GLY A 217 -19.66 20.16 -17.38
CA GLY A 217 -19.96 19.03 -16.53
C GLY A 217 -19.24 17.74 -16.89
N VAL A 218 -19.72 16.65 -16.31
CA VAL A 218 -19.17 15.31 -16.44
C VAL A 218 -20.23 14.35 -16.96
N LYS A 219 -19.88 13.58 -17.98
CA LYS A 219 -20.68 12.47 -18.52
C LYS A 219 -19.97 11.15 -18.23
N ILE A 220 -20.68 10.18 -17.71
CA ILE A 220 -20.16 8.83 -17.43
C ILE A 220 -21.05 7.81 -18.11
N VAL A 221 -20.45 6.81 -18.76
CA VAL A 221 -21.15 5.62 -19.23
C VAL A 221 -20.50 4.39 -18.61
N ASP A 222 -21.31 3.39 -18.33
CA ASP A 222 -20.87 2.11 -17.81
C ASP A 222 -20.30 1.18 -18.90
N ARG A 223 -19.92 -0.03 -18.50
CA ARG A 223 -19.39 -1.07 -19.39
C ARG A 223 -20.33 -1.40 -20.55
N ASP A 224 -21.64 -1.34 -20.34
CA ASP A 224 -22.66 -1.66 -21.34
C ASP A 224 -22.98 -0.45 -22.25
N GLY A 225 -22.37 0.71 -21.96
CA GLY A 225 -22.55 1.95 -22.70
C GLY A 225 -23.78 2.74 -22.28
N ALA A 226 -24.45 2.36 -21.19
CA ALA A 226 -25.56 3.10 -20.62
C ALA A 226 -25.06 4.29 -19.79
N LEU A 227 -25.84 5.37 -19.76
CA LEU A 227 -25.53 6.54 -18.95
C LEU A 227 -25.55 6.15 -17.47
N ALA A 228 -24.42 6.28 -16.80
CA ALA A 228 -24.27 5.92 -15.41
C ALA A 228 -24.37 7.16 -14.50
N GLN A 229 -25.22 7.06 -13.48
CA GLN A 229 -25.26 8.03 -12.39
C GLN A 229 -24.42 7.47 -11.25
N ARG A 230 -23.27 8.12 -10.97
CA ARG A 230 -22.38 7.79 -9.86
C ARG A 230 -22.55 8.82 -8.75
N GLU A 231 -22.46 8.36 -7.50
CA GLU A 231 -22.59 9.22 -6.33
C GLU A 231 -21.43 10.23 -6.26
N ILE A 232 -21.76 11.50 -5.98
CA ILE A 232 -20.76 12.50 -5.62
C ILE A 232 -20.55 12.43 -4.11
N ARG A 233 -19.32 12.15 -3.69
CA ARG A 233 -18.92 12.06 -2.28
C ARG A 233 -18.07 13.26 -1.91
N VAL A 234 -18.36 13.83 -0.74
CA VAL A 234 -17.47 14.82 -0.14
C VAL A 234 -16.37 14.10 0.59
N VAL A 235 -15.15 14.24 0.09
CA VAL A 235 -13.96 13.70 0.70
C VAL A 235 -13.13 14.89 1.18
N SER A 236 -13.13 15.14 2.48
CA SER A 236 -12.17 16.05 3.08
C SER A 236 -10.77 15.44 2.88
N ALA A 237 -10.19 15.68 1.71
CA ALA A 237 -8.79 15.40 1.51
C ALA A 237 -8.06 16.28 2.51
N TYR A 238 -7.56 15.68 3.60
CA TYR A 238 -6.77 16.38 4.58
C TYR A 238 -5.57 17.00 3.85
N GLY A 239 -5.75 18.25 3.41
CA GLY A 239 -4.68 19.11 2.92
C GLY A 239 -3.79 19.61 4.05
N GLY A 240 -3.89 19.00 5.23
CA GLY A 240 -2.87 19.11 6.25
C GLY A 240 -1.61 18.56 5.64
N ALA A 241 -0.77 19.47 5.16
CA ALA A 241 0.52 19.17 4.60
C ALA A 241 1.13 18.05 5.45
N VAL A 242 1.56 16.99 4.79
CA VAL A 242 2.35 15.97 5.45
C VAL A 242 3.70 16.63 5.71
N GLU A 243 3.72 17.49 6.74
CA GLU A 243 4.93 18.17 7.17
C GLU A 243 5.84 17.17 7.86
N LEU A 244 7.11 17.21 7.50
CA LEU A 244 8.11 16.36 8.12
C LEU A 244 8.29 16.68 9.62
N GLY A 245 8.05 17.94 10.00
CA GLY A 245 8.23 18.42 11.37
C GLY A 245 9.70 18.35 11.80
N PRO A 246 9.99 17.95 13.05
CA PRO A 246 11.37 17.90 13.57
C PRO A 246 12.15 16.65 13.10
N TYR A 247 11.53 15.76 12.35
CA TYR A 247 12.13 14.49 11.94
C TYR A 247 12.98 14.63 10.67
N ARG A 248 13.95 13.76 10.53
CA ARG A 248 14.84 13.74 9.36
C ARG A 248 14.18 13.13 8.13
N HIS A 249 13.29 12.12 8.33
CA HIS A 249 12.62 11.36 7.28
C HIS A 249 11.18 11.08 7.68
N PHE A 250 10.30 10.82 6.71
CA PHE A 250 8.91 10.44 6.99
C PHE A 250 8.83 9.11 7.74
N MET A 251 9.62 8.11 7.37
CA MET A 251 9.65 6.85 8.10
C MET A 251 9.99 7.04 9.59
N GLN A 252 10.95 7.91 9.92
CA GLN A 252 11.25 8.23 11.32
C GLN A 252 10.03 8.84 12.02
N LYS A 253 9.42 9.85 11.41
CA LYS A 253 8.20 10.47 11.91
C LYS A 253 7.12 9.42 12.17
N GLU A 254 6.87 8.53 11.24
CA GLU A 254 5.84 7.50 11.28
C GLU A 254 6.12 6.45 12.35
N ILE A 255 7.39 6.10 12.61
CA ILE A 255 7.78 5.25 13.75
C ILE A 255 7.44 5.94 15.08
N PHE A 256 7.73 7.24 15.22
CA PHE A 256 7.46 7.99 16.44
C PHE A 256 5.99 8.40 16.59
N GLU A 257 5.20 8.38 15.53
CA GLU A 257 3.75 8.61 15.58
C GLU A 257 2.96 7.38 16.03
N GLN A 258 3.56 6.20 16.14
CA GLN A 258 2.85 4.95 16.47
C GLN A 258 2.03 5.03 17.78
N PRO A 259 2.51 5.64 18.88
CA PRO A 259 1.70 5.79 20.09
C PRO A 259 0.39 6.52 19.82
N ARG A 260 0.43 7.61 19.03
CA ARG A 260 -0.76 8.37 18.65
C ARG A 260 -1.65 7.57 17.69
N ALA A 261 -1.07 7.01 16.64
CA ALA A 261 -1.81 6.23 15.65
C ALA A 261 -2.57 5.05 16.29
N ILE A 262 -1.95 4.38 17.26
CA ILE A 262 -2.60 3.32 18.04
C ILE A 262 -3.72 3.88 18.92
N SER A 263 -3.51 5.01 19.58
CA SER A 263 -4.57 5.67 20.36
C SER A 263 -5.79 6.02 19.50
N ASP A 264 -5.55 6.48 18.27
CA ASP A 264 -6.61 6.83 17.31
C ASP A 264 -7.30 5.58 16.72
N THR A 265 -6.62 4.41 16.72
CA THR A 265 -7.15 3.13 16.23
C THR A 265 -7.95 2.37 17.29
N VAL A 266 -7.53 2.46 18.55
CA VAL A 266 -8.21 1.76 19.66
C VAL A 266 -9.64 2.29 19.81
N PRO A 267 -10.66 1.42 19.72
CA PRO A 267 -12.04 1.87 19.85
C PRO A 267 -12.30 2.52 21.20
N GLN A 268 -12.97 3.67 21.19
CA GLN A 268 -13.39 4.38 22.41
C GLN A 268 -14.68 3.74 22.94
N THR A 269 -14.59 2.51 23.44
CA THR A 269 -15.71 1.70 23.92
C THR A 269 -15.41 1.09 25.27
N GLU A 270 -16.47 0.78 26.04
CA GLU A 270 -16.37 0.05 27.32
C GLU A 270 -16.46 -1.48 27.13
N ALA A 271 -16.83 -1.94 25.93
CA ALA A 271 -16.96 -3.37 25.63
C ALA A 271 -16.69 -3.63 24.15
N PHE A 272 -16.16 -4.80 23.83
CA PHE A 272 -16.08 -5.25 22.44
C PHE A 272 -17.46 -5.63 21.92
N ASP A 273 -17.80 -5.10 20.75
CA ASP A 273 -19.07 -5.35 20.08
C ASP A 273 -18.86 -5.56 18.56
N ALA A 274 -19.68 -6.41 17.94
CA ALA A 274 -19.56 -6.68 16.51
C ALA A 274 -19.78 -5.43 15.64
N THR A 275 -20.60 -4.47 16.09
CA THR A 275 -20.88 -3.22 15.36
C THR A 275 -19.65 -2.36 15.11
N LEU A 276 -18.55 -2.59 15.82
CA LEU A 276 -17.25 -1.99 15.54
C LEU A 276 -16.76 -2.27 14.09
N PHE A 277 -17.28 -3.33 13.48
CA PHE A 277 -16.92 -3.78 12.13
C PHE A 277 -18.00 -3.46 11.07
N GLY A 278 -19.04 -2.72 11.45
CA GLY A 278 -20.16 -2.32 10.60
C GLY A 278 -21.48 -3.00 10.96
N ASP A 279 -22.57 -2.49 10.38
CA ASP A 279 -23.93 -2.92 10.73
C ASP A 279 -24.25 -4.38 10.38
N ALA A 280 -23.57 -4.93 9.37
CA ALA A 280 -23.72 -6.32 8.96
C ALA A 280 -22.99 -7.32 9.87
N ALA A 281 -22.00 -6.86 10.64
CA ALA A 281 -21.10 -7.73 11.39
C ALA A 281 -21.80 -8.59 12.47
N PRO A 282 -22.82 -8.12 13.21
CA PRO A 282 -23.50 -8.96 14.18
C PRO A 282 -24.13 -10.22 13.57
N ALA A 283 -24.73 -10.10 12.39
CA ALA A 283 -25.32 -11.24 11.68
C ALA A 283 -24.24 -12.15 11.09
N ALA A 284 -23.28 -11.57 10.38
CA ALA A 284 -22.18 -12.31 9.76
C ALA A 284 -21.36 -13.10 10.79
N PHE A 285 -20.98 -12.48 11.92
CA PHE A 285 -20.15 -13.12 12.96
C PHE A 285 -20.87 -14.26 13.69
N ALA A 286 -22.21 -14.27 13.68
CA ALA A 286 -22.99 -15.40 14.22
C ALA A 286 -22.98 -16.63 13.29
N GLU A 287 -22.79 -16.45 11.99
CA GLU A 287 -22.86 -17.51 10.98
C GLU A 287 -21.50 -18.16 10.67
N ILE A 288 -20.40 -17.41 10.83
CA ILE A 288 -19.07 -17.89 10.42
C ILE A 288 -18.51 -18.98 11.34
N ASP A 289 -17.77 -19.91 10.76
CA ASP A 289 -17.05 -20.99 11.47
C ASP A 289 -15.53 -20.96 11.23
N SER A 290 -15.05 -20.19 10.28
CA SER A 290 -13.63 -20.05 9.94
C SER A 290 -13.31 -18.70 9.32
N LEU A 291 -12.05 -18.34 9.27
CA LEU A 291 -11.55 -17.15 8.58
C LEU A 291 -10.54 -17.52 7.48
N LEU A 292 -10.57 -16.73 6.41
CA LEU A 292 -9.54 -16.68 5.37
C LEU A 292 -9.01 -15.24 5.30
N ILE A 293 -7.74 -15.05 5.64
CA ILE A 293 -7.06 -13.75 5.57
C ILE A 293 -6.26 -13.69 4.27
N LEU A 294 -6.52 -12.64 3.47
CA LEU A 294 -5.85 -12.40 2.19
C LEU A 294 -5.12 -11.06 2.24
N ALA A 295 -3.82 -11.06 2.06
CA ALA A 295 -3.01 -9.85 2.08
C ALA A 295 -1.65 -10.05 1.39
N CYS A 296 -0.89 -8.96 1.22
CA CYS A 296 0.47 -8.95 0.67
C CYS A 296 1.44 -8.28 1.65
N GLY A 297 2.72 -8.68 1.62
CA GLY A 297 3.83 -8.02 2.32
C GLY A 297 3.58 -7.83 3.82
N THR A 298 3.81 -6.63 4.32
CA THR A 298 3.61 -6.25 5.73
C THR A 298 2.21 -6.60 6.24
N SER A 299 1.16 -6.37 5.44
CA SER A 299 -0.22 -6.73 5.80
C SER A 299 -0.43 -8.25 5.88
N TYR A 300 0.26 -9.05 5.07
CA TYR A 300 0.26 -10.51 5.21
C TYR A 300 0.87 -10.95 6.54
N TYR A 301 1.95 -10.31 7.01
CA TYR A 301 2.55 -10.62 8.30
C TYR A 301 1.67 -10.20 9.49
N SER A 302 0.88 -9.13 9.35
CA SER A 302 -0.14 -8.79 10.35
C SER A 302 -1.23 -9.89 10.43
N GLY A 303 -1.63 -10.43 9.27
CA GLY A 303 -2.55 -11.57 9.19
C GLY A 303 -1.99 -12.84 9.82
N LEU A 304 -0.70 -13.15 9.61
CA LEU A 304 -0.04 -14.28 10.27
C LEU A 304 -0.01 -14.14 11.80
N THR A 305 0.20 -12.92 12.31
CA THR A 305 0.10 -12.64 13.75
C THR A 305 -1.33 -12.83 14.24
N ALA A 306 -2.31 -12.30 13.52
CA ALA A 306 -3.74 -12.41 13.85
C ALA A 306 -4.22 -13.87 13.92
N LYS A 307 -3.69 -14.76 13.10
CA LYS A 307 -4.00 -16.19 13.16
C LYS A 307 -3.81 -16.76 14.57
N TYR A 308 -2.69 -16.44 15.22
CA TYR A 308 -2.45 -16.89 16.59
C TYR A 308 -3.51 -16.38 17.57
N TRP A 309 -3.91 -15.11 17.45
CA TRP A 309 -4.96 -14.54 18.30
C TRP A 309 -6.34 -15.13 18.02
N LEU A 310 -6.73 -15.26 16.75
CA LEU A 310 -8.01 -15.80 16.34
C LEU A 310 -8.18 -17.26 16.80
N GLU A 311 -7.11 -18.06 16.66
CA GLU A 311 -7.14 -19.46 17.12
C GLU A 311 -7.03 -19.60 18.64
N SER A 312 -6.24 -18.75 19.33
CA SER A 312 -6.04 -18.86 20.79
C SER A 312 -7.15 -18.18 21.60
N ILE A 313 -7.67 -17.03 21.16
CA ILE A 313 -8.65 -16.23 21.87
C ILE A 313 -10.08 -16.58 21.42
N ALA A 314 -10.32 -16.54 20.10
CA ALA A 314 -11.66 -16.77 19.54
C ALA A 314 -11.96 -18.24 19.25
N LYS A 315 -10.95 -19.13 19.30
CA LYS A 315 -11.09 -20.56 18.97
C LYS A 315 -11.73 -20.79 17.60
N ILE A 316 -11.36 -19.97 16.62
CA ILE A 316 -11.85 -20.04 15.26
C ILE A 316 -10.72 -20.41 14.28
N PRO A 317 -10.90 -21.48 13.48
CA PRO A 317 -9.89 -21.87 12.49
C PRO A 317 -9.59 -20.74 11.51
N THR A 318 -8.30 -20.44 11.31
CA THR A 318 -7.87 -19.31 10.50
C THR A 318 -6.80 -19.72 9.49
N GLN A 319 -7.06 -19.44 8.22
CA GLN A 319 -6.10 -19.56 7.12
C GLN A 319 -5.59 -18.17 6.77
N VAL A 320 -4.31 -18.09 6.40
CA VAL A 320 -3.70 -16.83 5.92
C VAL A 320 -2.96 -17.14 4.63
N GLU A 321 -3.33 -16.45 3.56
CA GLU A 321 -2.75 -16.68 2.24
C GLU A 321 -2.23 -15.39 1.62
N ILE A 322 -1.17 -15.51 0.83
CA ILE A 322 -0.64 -14.41 0.02
C ILE A 322 -1.63 -14.14 -1.12
N ALA A 323 -2.10 -12.91 -1.21
CA ALA A 323 -3.17 -12.55 -2.14
C ALA A 323 -2.78 -12.74 -3.61
N SER A 324 -1.50 -12.49 -3.98
CA SER A 324 -0.99 -12.73 -5.35
C SER A 324 -1.07 -14.20 -5.78
N GLU A 325 -0.99 -15.14 -4.83
CA GLU A 325 -1.11 -16.57 -5.12
C GLU A 325 -2.57 -17.04 -5.09
N TYR A 326 -3.34 -16.55 -4.10
CA TYR A 326 -4.74 -16.94 -3.94
C TYR A 326 -5.60 -16.55 -5.15
N ARG A 327 -5.34 -15.39 -5.76
CA ARG A 327 -6.13 -14.87 -6.89
C ARG A 327 -6.18 -15.80 -8.12
N TYR A 328 -5.23 -16.72 -8.25
CA TYR A 328 -5.12 -17.66 -9.39
C TYR A 328 -5.36 -19.12 -8.99
N ARG A 329 -5.40 -19.39 -7.70
CA ARG A 329 -5.50 -20.76 -7.21
C ARG A 329 -6.94 -21.24 -7.23
N GLU A 330 -7.16 -22.47 -7.71
CA GLU A 330 -8.40 -23.19 -7.43
C GLU A 330 -8.48 -23.48 -5.93
N SER A 331 -9.49 -22.94 -5.26
CA SER A 331 -9.75 -23.18 -3.83
C SER A 331 -11.14 -23.76 -3.62
N VAL A 332 -11.29 -24.51 -2.52
CA VAL A 332 -12.58 -25.04 -2.12
C VAL A 332 -13.27 -24.01 -1.23
N PRO A 333 -14.36 -23.37 -1.69
CA PRO A 333 -15.02 -22.35 -0.89
C PRO A 333 -15.77 -22.96 0.31
N ASN A 334 -15.73 -22.26 1.44
CA ASN A 334 -16.59 -22.51 2.58
C ASN A 334 -17.59 -21.33 2.71
N PRO A 335 -18.90 -21.53 2.49
CA PRO A 335 -19.87 -20.44 2.54
C PRO A 335 -20.02 -19.79 3.93
N ARG A 336 -19.51 -20.45 4.98
CA ARG A 336 -19.49 -19.94 6.35
C ARG A 336 -18.12 -19.38 6.76
N GLN A 337 -17.26 -19.07 5.79
CA GLN A 337 -15.95 -18.50 6.04
C GLN A 337 -16.00 -16.99 5.84
N LEU A 338 -15.47 -16.23 6.82
CA LEU A 338 -15.22 -14.82 6.69
C LEU A 338 -13.94 -14.59 5.87
N VAL A 339 -14.04 -13.90 4.75
CA VAL A 339 -12.87 -13.43 3.99
C VAL A 339 -12.47 -12.08 4.54
N LEU A 340 -11.31 -12.03 5.18
CA LEU A 340 -10.70 -10.82 5.74
C LEU A 340 -9.58 -10.34 4.81
N VAL A 341 -9.70 -9.13 4.30
CA VAL A 341 -8.66 -8.48 3.49
C VAL A 341 -8.00 -7.35 4.27
N ILE A 342 -6.66 -7.27 4.18
CA ILE A 342 -5.88 -6.29 4.94
C ILE A 342 -5.03 -5.47 3.97
N SER A 343 -5.14 -4.14 4.03
CA SER A 343 -4.31 -3.23 3.23
C SER A 343 -4.23 -1.85 3.88
N GLN A 344 -3.07 -1.22 3.80
CA GLN A 344 -2.93 0.17 4.21
C GLN A 344 -3.69 1.11 3.26
N SER A 345 -3.49 0.98 1.95
CA SER A 345 -4.10 1.85 0.94
C SER A 345 -5.53 1.42 0.54
N GLY A 346 -5.85 0.13 0.66
CA GLY A 346 -7.06 -0.46 0.12
C GLY A 346 -7.13 -0.51 -1.41
N GLU A 347 -6.00 -0.28 -2.08
CA GLU A 347 -5.88 -0.25 -3.55
C GLU A 347 -4.85 -1.27 -4.08
N THR A 348 -4.39 -2.20 -3.25
CA THR A 348 -3.43 -3.24 -3.64
C THR A 348 -4.08 -4.18 -4.66
N ALA A 349 -3.54 -4.21 -5.89
CA ALA A 349 -4.13 -4.94 -7.01
C ALA A 349 -4.37 -6.42 -6.70
N ASP A 350 -3.34 -7.11 -6.20
CA ASP A 350 -3.44 -8.52 -5.86
C ASP A 350 -4.49 -8.80 -4.78
N THR A 351 -4.56 -7.95 -3.75
CA THR A 351 -5.54 -8.14 -2.67
C THR A 351 -6.96 -7.89 -3.15
N LEU A 352 -7.17 -6.88 -4.01
CA LEU A 352 -8.46 -6.62 -4.64
C LEU A 352 -8.89 -7.75 -5.57
N ALA A 353 -7.96 -8.28 -6.36
CA ALA A 353 -8.23 -9.41 -7.26
C ALA A 353 -8.53 -10.69 -6.47
N ALA A 354 -7.79 -10.96 -5.38
CA ALA A 354 -8.04 -12.08 -4.49
C ALA A 354 -9.43 -11.99 -3.81
N LEU A 355 -9.83 -10.79 -3.37
CA LEU A 355 -11.17 -10.55 -2.84
C LEU A 355 -12.26 -10.86 -3.88
N LYS A 356 -12.13 -10.31 -5.09
CA LYS A 356 -13.07 -10.56 -6.19
C LYS A 356 -13.12 -12.05 -6.56
N HIS A 357 -11.97 -12.72 -6.57
CA HIS A 357 -11.90 -14.17 -6.80
C HIS A 357 -12.67 -14.93 -5.71
N ALA A 358 -12.44 -14.63 -4.43
CA ALA A 358 -13.19 -15.24 -3.33
C ALA A 358 -14.71 -15.00 -3.46
N GLN A 359 -15.13 -13.78 -3.78
CA GLN A 359 -16.54 -13.46 -4.03
C GLN A 359 -17.12 -14.27 -5.19
N SER A 360 -16.37 -14.45 -6.28
CA SER A 360 -16.79 -15.26 -7.43
C SER A 360 -16.94 -16.74 -7.10
N LEU A 361 -16.24 -17.24 -6.09
CA LEU A 361 -16.38 -18.59 -5.56
C LEU A 361 -17.55 -18.75 -4.58
N GLY A 362 -18.28 -17.67 -4.28
CA GLY A 362 -19.47 -17.68 -3.44
C GLY A 362 -19.25 -17.29 -1.98
N HIS A 363 -18.08 -16.75 -1.61
CA HIS A 363 -17.89 -16.14 -0.30
C HIS A 363 -18.70 -14.84 -0.19
N THR A 364 -19.64 -14.78 0.74
CA THR A 364 -20.51 -13.62 0.96
C THR A 364 -20.03 -12.73 2.11
N HIS A 365 -19.50 -13.32 3.18
CA HIS A 365 -19.01 -12.55 4.34
C HIS A 365 -17.60 -12.02 4.08
N THR A 366 -17.49 -10.73 3.91
CA THR A 366 -16.23 -10.05 3.61
C THR A 366 -15.98 -8.89 4.56
N LEU A 367 -14.76 -8.76 5.07
CA LEU A 367 -14.33 -7.70 5.99
C LEU A 367 -13.03 -7.07 5.49
N ALA A 368 -12.96 -5.74 5.43
CA ALA A 368 -11.73 -5.00 5.20
C ALA A 368 -11.15 -4.43 6.50
N VAL A 369 -9.87 -4.65 6.75
CA VAL A 369 -9.06 -3.85 7.69
C VAL A 369 -8.20 -2.92 6.84
N CYS A 370 -8.53 -1.62 6.85
CA CYS A 370 -7.96 -0.63 5.94
C CYS A 370 -7.77 0.73 6.61
N ASN A 371 -6.82 1.53 6.12
CA ASN A 371 -6.60 2.88 6.62
C ASN A 371 -7.34 3.96 5.80
N VAL A 372 -7.75 3.67 4.57
CA VAL A 372 -8.38 4.62 3.65
C VAL A 372 -9.86 4.28 3.48
N ALA A 373 -10.73 5.07 4.10
CA ALA A 373 -12.19 4.86 4.14
C ALA A 373 -12.86 4.84 2.75
N THR A 374 -12.29 5.55 1.78
CA THR A 374 -12.84 5.70 0.42
C THR A 374 -12.22 4.73 -0.58
N SER A 375 -11.38 3.79 -0.13
CA SER A 375 -10.67 2.85 -1.00
C SER A 375 -11.59 1.85 -1.69
N ALA A 376 -11.11 1.28 -2.80
CA ALA A 376 -11.85 0.23 -3.52
C ALA A 376 -12.14 -0.98 -2.63
N MET A 377 -11.18 -1.36 -1.78
CA MET A 377 -11.34 -2.49 -0.86
C MET A 377 -12.51 -2.30 0.10
N VAL A 378 -12.60 -1.12 0.72
CA VAL A 378 -13.70 -0.77 1.63
C VAL A 378 -15.06 -0.76 0.91
N ARG A 379 -15.10 -0.30 -0.34
CA ARG A 379 -16.35 -0.30 -1.13
C ARG A 379 -16.79 -1.70 -1.60
N LEU A 380 -15.86 -2.65 -1.71
CA LEU A 380 -16.11 -4.01 -2.20
C LEU A 380 -16.45 -5.00 -1.09
N THR A 381 -16.20 -4.65 0.16
CA THR A 381 -16.48 -5.52 1.32
C THR A 381 -17.79 -5.16 2.01
N GLU A 382 -18.45 -6.16 2.61
CA GLU A 382 -19.67 -6.00 3.39
C GLU A 382 -19.42 -5.26 4.70
N MET A 383 -18.26 -5.50 5.32
CA MET A 383 -17.85 -5.00 6.63
C MET A 383 -16.49 -4.32 6.54
N GLN A 384 -16.21 -3.42 7.50
CA GLN A 384 -14.94 -2.69 7.52
C GLN A 384 -14.51 -2.33 8.94
N PHE A 385 -13.19 -2.25 9.13
CA PHE A 385 -12.58 -1.61 10.30
C PHE A 385 -11.49 -0.64 9.81
N LEU A 386 -11.63 0.64 10.14
CA LEU A 386 -10.68 1.68 9.75
C LEU A 386 -9.60 1.85 10.83
N THR A 387 -8.34 1.80 10.43
CA THR A 387 -7.21 1.84 11.38
C THR A 387 -6.85 3.24 11.86
N HIS A 388 -7.36 4.30 11.22
CA HIS A 388 -7.09 5.70 11.58
C HIS A 388 -5.61 6.04 11.82
N ALA A 389 -4.69 5.34 11.15
CA ALA A 389 -3.24 5.56 11.28
C ALA A 389 -2.77 6.92 10.76
N GLY A 390 -3.67 7.68 10.13
CA GLY A 390 -3.32 8.89 9.39
C GLY A 390 -2.54 8.57 8.10
N THR A 391 -2.02 9.60 7.46
CA THR A 391 -1.23 9.44 6.23
C THR A 391 0.12 8.81 6.54
N GLU A 392 0.51 7.79 5.76
CA GLU A 392 1.82 7.14 5.81
C GLU A 392 2.50 7.31 4.45
N ILE A 393 3.65 8.00 4.44
CA ILE A 393 4.39 8.43 3.24
C ILE A 393 5.56 7.51 2.94
N GLY A 394 6.31 7.11 3.98
CA GLY A 394 7.43 6.19 3.83
C GLY A 394 6.99 4.92 3.11
N VAL A 395 7.74 4.49 2.08
CA VAL A 395 7.40 3.29 1.30
C VAL A 395 7.32 2.07 2.19
N ALA A 396 8.31 1.87 3.06
CA ALA A 396 8.29 0.81 4.06
C ALA A 396 7.28 1.13 5.17
N SER A 397 6.24 0.34 5.30
CA SER A 397 5.18 0.55 6.30
C SER A 397 5.66 0.36 7.73
N THR A 398 5.21 1.22 8.63
CA THR A 398 5.53 1.19 10.07
C THR A 398 4.27 1.30 10.93
N LYS A 399 3.70 2.50 11.08
CA LYS A 399 2.49 2.73 11.86
C LYS A 399 1.26 2.01 11.31
N ALA A 400 1.18 1.83 9.98
CA ALA A 400 0.11 1.05 9.38
C ALA A 400 0.12 -0.41 9.86
N PHE A 401 1.30 -1.03 10.04
CA PHE A 401 1.41 -2.38 10.56
C PHE A 401 0.91 -2.49 12.00
N THR A 402 1.39 -1.62 12.90
CA THR A 402 1.01 -1.68 14.31
C THR A 402 -0.48 -1.37 14.52
N THR A 403 -1.07 -0.48 13.73
CA THR A 403 -2.51 -0.21 13.77
C THR A 403 -3.33 -1.37 13.19
N GLN A 404 -2.84 -2.07 12.15
CA GLN A 404 -3.45 -3.33 11.68
C GLN A 404 -3.43 -4.40 12.77
N LEU A 405 -2.32 -4.55 13.52
CA LEU A 405 -2.26 -5.49 14.64
C LEU A 405 -3.30 -5.16 15.71
N VAL A 406 -3.49 -3.87 16.05
CA VAL A 406 -4.55 -3.44 16.99
C VAL A 406 -5.94 -3.83 16.47
N ALA A 407 -6.25 -3.51 15.22
CA ALA A 407 -7.55 -3.84 14.60
C ALA A 407 -7.83 -5.35 14.62
N LEU A 408 -6.81 -6.15 14.30
CA LEU A 408 -6.91 -7.61 14.26
C LEU A 408 -7.03 -8.23 15.66
N PHE A 409 -6.38 -7.62 16.66
CA PHE A 409 -6.56 -8.02 18.05
C PHE A 409 -7.98 -7.71 18.55
N VAL A 410 -8.52 -6.52 18.21
CA VAL A 410 -9.90 -6.15 18.51
C VAL A 410 -10.88 -7.15 17.88
N LEU A 411 -10.63 -7.57 16.63
CA LEU A 411 -11.43 -8.60 15.96
C LEU A 411 -11.39 -9.94 16.71
N ALA A 412 -10.18 -10.39 17.10
CA ALA A 412 -10.03 -11.65 17.82
C ALA A 412 -10.72 -11.62 19.21
N ALA A 413 -10.60 -10.50 19.93
CA ALA A 413 -11.28 -10.30 21.21
C ALA A 413 -12.82 -10.25 21.06
N THR A 414 -13.31 -9.55 20.05
CA THR A 414 -14.75 -9.46 19.73
C THR A 414 -15.33 -10.84 19.40
N LEU A 415 -14.71 -11.57 18.48
CA LEU A 415 -15.13 -12.92 18.12
C LEU A 415 -15.03 -13.89 19.32
N GLY A 416 -13.96 -13.76 20.12
CA GLY A 416 -13.79 -14.55 21.35
C GLY A 416 -14.90 -14.32 22.35
N LYS A 417 -15.33 -13.09 22.55
CA LYS A 417 -16.47 -12.74 23.39
C LYS A 417 -17.78 -13.31 22.86
N LEU A 418 -18.07 -13.09 21.57
CA LEU A 418 -19.30 -13.57 20.95
C LEU A 418 -19.42 -15.11 20.99
N ARG A 419 -18.29 -15.80 20.94
CA ARG A 419 -18.22 -17.27 21.02
C ARG A 419 -18.13 -17.80 22.46
N GLY A 420 -18.15 -16.91 23.47
CA GLY A 420 -18.12 -17.28 24.89
C GLY A 420 -16.75 -17.74 25.40
N HIS A 421 -15.67 -17.40 24.71
CA HIS A 421 -14.29 -17.72 25.08
C HIS A 421 -13.55 -16.56 25.79
N VAL A 422 -14.11 -15.38 25.78
CA VAL A 422 -13.61 -14.20 26.50
C VAL A 422 -14.70 -13.77 27.48
N ASP A 423 -14.41 -13.88 28.77
CA ASP A 423 -15.30 -13.42 29.83
C ASP A 423 -15.14 -11.91 30.11
N ALA A 424 -15.99 -11.36 30.97
CA ALA A 424 -15.98 -9.92 31.29
C ALA A 424 -14.66 -9.44 31.94
N ALA A 425 -13.98 -10.31 32.70
CA ALA A 425 -12.71 -9.95 33.34
C ALA A 425 -11.57 -9.90 32.30
N GLN A 426 -11.55 -10.86 31.39
CA GLN A 426 -10.59 -10.88 30.28
C GLN A 426 -10.82 -9.72 29.31
N GLU A 427 -12.08 -9.41 29.00
CA GLU A 427 -12.45 -8.25 28.18
C GLU A 427 -11.94 -6.95 28.78
N ALA A 428 -12.22 -6.73 30.06
CA ALA A 428 -11.75 -5.54 30.79
C ALA A 428 -10.22 -5.42 30.78
N GLU A 429 -9.52 -6.53 30.94
CA GLU A 429 -8.05 -6.58 30.89
C GLU A 429 -7.51 -6.26 29.48
N PHE A 430 -8.10 -6.80 28.41
CA PHE A 430 -7.73 -6.49 27.04
C PHE A 430 -7.94 -5.00 26.72
N LEU A 431 -9.07 -4.44 27.11
CA LEU A 431 -9.35 -2.99 26.93
C LEU A 431 -8.37 -2.13 27.72
N ARG A 432 -8.04 -2.52 28.96
CA ARG A 432 -7.03 -1.82 29.76
C ARG A 432 -5.66 -1.84 29.10
N GLN A 433 -5.22 -3.00 28.61
CA GLN A 433 -3.93 -3.16 27.93
C GLN A 433 -3.87 -2.35 26.63
N LEU A 434 -4.93 -2.37 25.81
CA LEU A 434 -5.02 -1.57 24.58
C LEU A 434 -4.91 -0.06 24.88
N ARG A 435 -5.61 0.43 25.90
CA ARG A 435 -5.56 1.84 26.31
C ARG A 435 -4.19 2.26 26.86
N HIS A 436 -3.46 1.34 27.47
CA HIS A 436 -2.12 1.60 28.02
C HIS A 436 -1.01 1.45 26.95
N LEU A 437 -1.28 0.78 25.85
CA LEU A 437 -0.31 0.45 24.80
C LEU A 437 0.50 1.66 24.29
N PRO A 438 -0.10 2.87 24.07
CA PRO A 438 0.66 4.06 23.68
C PRO A 438 1.77 4.44 24.67
N ALA A 439 1.52 4.29 25.98
CA ALA A 439 2.52 4.58 27.01
C ALA A 439 3.67 3.54 27.00
N ALA A 440 3.33 2.27 26.84
CA ALA A 440 4.32 1.19 26.71
C ALA A 440 5.21 1.38 25.47
N LEU A 441 4.64 1.82 24.34
CA LEU A 441 5.38 2.15 23.12
C LEU A 441 6.36 3.30 23.28
N ASN A 442 6.00 4.34 24.03
CA ASN A 442 6.94 5.42 24.34
C ASN A 442 8.18 4.91 25.09
N SER A 443 8.00 3.92 25.97
CA SER A 443 9.15 3.26 26.66
C SER A 443 10.03 2.47 25.69
N VAL A 444 9.43 1.85 24.65
CA VAL A 444 10.19 1.15 23.59
C VAL A 444 10.94 2.16 22.70
N LEU A 445 10.30 3.26 22.31
CA LEU A 445 10.94 4.32 21.51
C LEU A 445 12.14 4.95 22.22
N ALA A 446 12.13 5.00 23.54
CA ALA A 446 13.26 5.47 24.34
C ALA A 446 14.52 4.58 24.27
N LEU A 447 14.42 3.38 23.68
CA LEU A 447 15.55 2.48 23.42
C LEU A 447 16.36 2.89 22.16
N GLU A 448 15.90 3.87 21.39
CA GLU A 448 16.53 4.31 20.14
C GLU A 448 18.05 4.51 20.25
N PRO A 449 18.64 5.17 21.30
CA PRO A 449 20.08 5.35 21.38
C PRO A 449 20.88 4.03 21.42
N GLN A 450 20.34 2.98 22.03
CA GLN A 450 20.97 1.66 22.07
C GLN A 450 20.89 0.97 20.72
N ILE A 451 19.78 1.17 20.00
CA ILE A 451 19.54 0.59 18.66
C ILE A 451 20.44 1.27 17.62
N ILE A 452 20.69 2.58 17.76
CA ILE A 452 21.65 3.32 16.90
C ILE A 452 23.03 2.68 16.99
N ALA A 453 23.51 2.30 18.19
CA ALA A 453 24.80 1.66 18.35
C ALA A 453 24.87 0.32 17.57
N TRP A 454 23.82 -0.49 17.59
CA TRP A 454 23.77 -1.72 16.80
C TRP A 454 23.71 -1.45 15.30
N SER A 455 23.00 -0.42 14.88
CA SER A 455 22.82 -0.10 13.46
C SER A 455 24.12 0.23 12.73
N GLU A 456 25.13 0.79 13.44
CA GLU A 456 26.46 1.06 12.89
C GLU A 456 27.20 -0.23 12.54
N GLU A 457 27.01 -1.30 13.31
CA GLU A 457 27.57 -2.61 13.03
C GLU A 457 26.84 -3.29 11.88
N PHE A 458 25.49 -3.24 11.88
CA PHE A 458 24.67 -3.78 10.81
C PHE A 458 24.94 -3.11 9.46
N ALA A 459 25.26 -1.81 9.42
CA ALA A 459 25.54 -1.09 8.19
C ALA A 459 26.72 -1.68 7.39
N ARG A 460 27.60 -2.45 8.04
CA ARG A 460 28.77 -3.12 7.43
C ARG A 460 28.47 -4.55 6.97
N LYS A 461 27.26 -5.07 7.24
CA LYS A 461 26.87 -6.44 6.94
C LYS A 461 26.10 -6.50 5.60
N GLU A 462 26.21 -7.63 4.90
CA GLU A 462 25.47 -7.86 3.66
C GLU A 462 24.29 -8.81 3.86
N ASN A 463 24.31 -9.60 4.95
CA ASN A 463 23.28 -10.57 5.28
C ASN A 463 22.90 -10.46 6.76
N ALA A 464 21.66 -10.81 7.10
CA ALA A 464 21.19 -10.93 8.49
C ALA A 464 20.10 -12.01 8.60
N LEU A 465 20.09 -12.73 9.72
CA LEU A 465 18.99 -13.63 10.06
C LEU A 465 18.15 -13.03 11.18
N PHE A 466 16.85 -13.31 11.13
CA PHE A 466 15.90 -12.92 12.17
C PHE A 466 15.22 -14.18 12.73
N LEU A 467 15.11 -14.27 14.03
CA LEU A 467 14.51 -15.40 14.72
C LEU A 467 13.36 -14.99 15.61
N GLY A 468 12.26 -15.71 15.50
CA GLY A 468 11.11 -15.60 16.39
C GLY A 468 10.49 -16.98 16.60
N ARG A 469 9.61 -17.11 17.60
CA ARG A 469 8.82 -18.32 17.82
C ARG A 469 7.35 -17.97 18.07
N GLY A 470 6.44 -18.88 17.66
CA GLY A 470 5.02 -18.71 17.88
C GLY A 470 4.54 -17.35 17.37
N LEU A 471 3.85 -16.61 18.22
CA LEU A 471 3.27 -15.29 17.95
C LEU A 471 4.31 -14.25 17.47
N HIS A 472 5.60 -14.42 17.80
CA HIS A 472 6.66 -13.48 17.44
C HIS A 472 7.45 -13.89 16.17
N TYR A 473 7.16 -15.03 15.56
CA TYR A 473 7.74 -15.36 14.25
C TYR A 473 7.32 -14.38 13.15
N PRO A 474 6.03 -14.04 12.99
CA PRO A 474 5.62 -13.00 12.03
C PRO A 474 6.27 -11.63 12.29
N ILE A 475 6.60 -11.31 13.54
CA ILE A 475 7.30 -10.07 13.90
C ILE A 475 8.77 -10.11 13.42
N ALA A 476 9.42 -11.26 13.54
CA ALA A 476 10.75 -11.46 12.95
C ALA A 476 10.74 -11.33 11.42
N LEU A 477 9.69 -11.87 10.75
CA LEU A 477 9.48 -11.70 9.30
C LEU A 477 9.36 -10.21 8.93
N GLU A 478 8.56 -9.45 9.67
CA GLU A 478 8.39 -8.01 9.44
C GLU A 478 9.69 -7.23 9.66
N GLY A 479 10.46 -7.56 10.72
CA GLY A 479 11.78 -6.97 10.97
C GLY A 479 12.76 -7.22 9.83
N ALA A 480 12.85 -8.46 9.34
CA ALA A 480 13.67 -8.83 8.19
C ALA A 480 13.21 -8.10 6.91
N LEU A 481 11.90 -7.99 6.70
CA LEU A 481 11.34 -7.24 5.57
C LEU A 481 11.76 -5.77 5.63
N LYS A 482 11.59 -5.10 6.76
CA LYS A 482 11.98 -3.68 6.92
C LYS A 482 13.48 -3.48 6.66
N LEU A 483 14.33 -4.36 7.19
CA LEU A 483 15.77 -4.23 6.97
C LEU A 483 16.12 -4.37 5.49
N LYS A 484 15.60 -5.39 4.78
CA LYS A 484 15.90 -5.58 3.35
C LYS A 484 15.36 -4.45 2.46
N GLU A 485 14.16 -3.92 2.76
CA GLU A 485 13.51 -2.90 1.94
C GLU A 485 14.32 -1.61 1.86
N ILE A 486 14.88 -1.15 2.97
CA ILE A 486 15.47 0.19 3.05
C ILE A 486 16.99 0.20 3.16
N SER A 487 17.61 -0.87 3.66
CA SER A 487 19.09 -0.97 3.77
C SER A 487 19.72 -1.79 2.65
N TYR A 488 18.91 -2.58 1.92
CA TYR A 488 19.34 -3.54 0.88
C TYR A 488 20.21 -4.69 1.40
N ILE A 489 20.25 -4.91 2.71
CA ILE A 489 20.86 -6.09 3.33
C ILE A 489 19.93 -7.28 3.05
N HIS A 490 20.49 -8.40 2.60
CA HIS A 490 19.73 -9.63 2.44
C HIS A 490 19.35 -10.17 3.82
N ALA A 491 18.12 -9.94 4.24
CA ALA A 491 17.59 -10.32 5.53
C ALA A 491 16.45 -11.33 5.40
N GLU A 492 16.53 -12.43 6.16
CA GLU A 492 15.50 -13.46 6.20
C GLU A 492 15.12 -13.81 7.63
N ALA A 493 13.89 -14.26 7.81
CA ALA A 493 13.43 -14.71 9.12
C ALA A 493 12.95 -16.16 9.10
N TYR A 494 13.23 -16.86 10.19
CA TYR A 494 12.84 -18.25 10.38
C TYR A 494 12.18 -18.44 11.76
N PRO A 495 11.23 -19.39 11.88
CA PRO A 495 10.89 -19.91 13.19
C PRO A 495 12.17 -20.50 13.78
N ALA A 496 12.58 -20.07 14.98
CA ALA A 496 13.88 -20.48 15.52
C ALA A 496 14.06 -22.00 15.60
N GLY A 497 12.97 -22.77 15.71
CA GLY A 497 12.99 -24.22 15.67
C GLY A 497 13.42 -24.82 14.33
N GLU A 498 13.22 -24.09 13.23
CA GLU A 498 13.57 -24.52 11.87
C GLU A 498 15.07 -24.35 11.54
N LEU A 499 15.85 -23.70 12.40
CA LEU A 499 17.29 -23.54 12.17
C LEU A 499 17.99 -24.87 11.83
N LYS A 500 17.63 -25.97 12.50
CA LYS A 500 18.20 -27.32 12.30
C LYS A 500 17.84 -27.93 10.94
N HIS A 501 16.85 -27.41 10.26
CA HIS A 501 16.33 -27.92 8.98
C HIS A 501 16.90 -27.18 7.76
N GLY A 502 18.07 -26.54 7.93
CA GLY A 502 18.79 -25.89 6.83
C GLY A 502 19.43 -24.55 7.22
N PRO A 503 18.68 -23.56 7.72
CA PRO A 503 19.18 -22.20 7.92
C PRO A 503 20.42 -22.09 8.82
N LEU A 504 20.65 -23.05 9.73
CA LEU A 504 21.82 -23.08 10.61
C LEU A 504 23.16 -23.18 9.84
N ALA A 505 23.13 -23.67 8.59
CA ALA A 505 24.29 -23.71 7.70
C ALA A 505 24.77 -22.29 7.29
N LEU A 506 23.92 -21.28 7.42
CA LEU A 506 24.23 -19.87 7.07
C LEU A 506 24.91 -19.13 8.23
N VAL A 507 24.87 -19.67 9.44
CA VAL A 507 25.39 -19.01 10.64
C VAL A 507 26.92 -18.97 10.60
N THR A 508 27.47 -17.76 10.67
CA THR A 508 28.88 -17.43 10.73
C THR A 508 29.08 -16.19 11.60
N GLU A 509 30.30 -15.85 11.97
CA GLU A 509 30.65 -14.61 12.67
C GLU A 509 30.30 -13.34 11.86
N ALA A 510 30.25 -13.46 10.55
CA ALA A 510 29.92 -12.32 9.67
C ALA A 510 28.42 -12.03 9.56
N MET A 511 27.54 -12.99 9.95
CA MET A 511 26.10 -12.88 9.83
C MET A 511 25.45 -12.62 11.19
N PRO A 512 24.96 -11.40 11.46
CA PRO A 512 24.24 -11.11 12.68
C PRO A 512 22.89 -11.83 12.71
N VAL A 513 22.51 -12.31 13.90
CA VAL A 513 21.25 -13.02 14.14
C VAL A 513 20.40 -12.21 15.11
N VAL A 514 19.39 -11.53 14.61
CA VAL A 514 18.44 -10.77 15.42
C VAL A 514 17.41 -11.74 16.02
N THR A 515 17.19 -11.66 17.33
CA THR A 515 16.26 -12.56 18.02
C THR A 515 15.22 -11.75 18.80
N VAL A 516 13.94 -12.06 18.56
CA VAL A 516 12.81 -11.53 19.33
C VAL A 516 12.53 -12.49 20.47
N ALA A 517 12.83 -12.07 21.71
CA ALA A 517 12.82 -12.92 22.89
C ALA A 517 11.84 -12.44 23.98
N PRO A 518 10.52 -12.63 23.78
CA PRO A 518 9.52 -12.32 24.80
C PRO A 518 9.61 -13.31 25.96
N ASN A 519 9.18 -12.89 27.15
CA ASN A 519 9.07 -13.76 28.33
C ASN A 519 7.78 -14.60 28.30
N ASP A 520 7.65 -15.41 27.27
CA ASP A 520 6.50 -16.30 27.07
C ASP A 520 6.85 -17.79 27.33
N THR A 521 5.88 -18.66 27.14
CA THR A 521 6.04 -20.10 27.33
C THR A 521 7.08 -20.77 26.40
N LEU A 522 7.51 -20.10 25.34
CA LEU A 522 8.48 -20.61 24.36
C LEU A 522 9.89 -20.08 24.60
N LEU A 523 10.10 -19.18 25.59
CA LEU A 523 11.38 -18.54 25.86
C LEU A 523 12.53 -19.57 26.08
N GLU A 524 12.33 -20.62 26.87
CA GLU A 524 13.36 -21.63 27.13
C GLU A 524 13.71 -22.42 25.85
N LYS A 525 12.74 -22.62 24.95
CA LYS A 525 13.02 -23.24 23.64
C LYS A 525 13.81 -22.30 22.73
N LEU A 526 13.50 -21.02 22.78
CA LEU A 526 14.23 -19.99 22.04
C LEU A 526 15.67 -19.86 22.54
N LYS A 527 15.90 -19.84 23.86
CA LYS A 527 17.26 -19.87 24.45
C LYS A 527 18.09 -21.06 23.96
N SER A 528 17.47 -22.24 23.83
CA SER A 528 18.16 -23.42 23.29
C SER A 528 18.60 -23.19 21.83
N ASN A 529 17.73 -22.55 21.00
CA ASN A 529 18.09 -22.21 19.64
C ASN A 529 19.18 -21.12 19.56
N MET A 530 19.17 -20.16 20.47
CA MET A 530 20.24 -19.15 20.58
C MET A 530 21.60 -19.80 20.90
N GLN A 531 21.64 -20.82 21.78
CA GLN A 531 22.87 -21.58 22.06
C GLN A 531 23.38 -22.33 20.82
N GLU A 532 22.50 -22.82 19.95
CA GLU A 532 22.91 -23.47 18.70
C GLU A 532 23.60 -22.51 17.74
N VAL A 533 23.13 -21.23 17.69
CA VAL A 533 23.77 -20.16 16.94
C VAL A 533 25.13 -19.82 17.51
N ARG A 534 25.25 -19.60 18.83
CA ARG A 534 26.51 -19.28 19.51
C ARG A 534 27.55 -20.39 19.35
N ALA A 535 27.15 -21.65 19.47
CA ALA A 535 28.05 -22.80 19.32
C ALA A 535 28.73 -22.87 17.94
N ARG A 536 28.27 -22.06 16.97
CA ARG A 536 28.81 -21.95 15.61
C ARG A 536 29.47 -20.60 15.32
N GLY A 537 29.75 -19.83 16.39
CA GLY A 537 30.38 -18.52 16.29
C GLY A 537 29.43 -17.41 15.79
N GLY A 538 28.11 -17.66 15.76
CA GLY A 538 27.13 -16.62 15.34
C GLY A 538 26.92 -15.57 16.42
N GLU A 539 26.83 -14.30 16.01
CA GLU A 539 26.57 -13.17 16.89
C GLU A 539 25.05 -12.92 17.00
N LEU A 540 24.56 -12.87 18.22
CA LEU A 540 23.16 -12.66 18.56
C LEU A 540 22.90 -11.24 19.02
N TYR A 541 21.86 -10.64 18.44
CA TYR A 541 21.30 -9.32 18.78
C TYR A 541 19.87 -9.53 19.29
N VAL A 542 19.67 -9.47 20.60
CA VAL A 542 18.45 -9.96 21.25
C VAL A 542 17.64 -8.82 21.83
N PHE A 543 16.41 -8.67 21.37
CA PHE A 543 15.40 -7.83 22.01
C PHE A 543 14.64 -8.69 23.02
N ALA A 544 14.98 -8.55 24.29
CA ALA A 544 14.48 -9.41 25.37
C ALA A 544 13.63 -8.62 26.36
N ASP A 545 12.46 -9.15 26.75
CA ASP A 545 11.65 -8.55 27.80
C ASP A 545 12.45 -8.36 29.10
N ALA A 546 12.19 -7.30 29.84
CA ALA A 546 12.96 -6.89 31.01
C ALA A 546 12.98 -7.95 32.12
N ASP A 547 11.95 -8.77 32.20
CA ASP A 547 11.75 -9.82 33.18
C ASP A 547 12.39 -11.17 32.77
N THR A 548 13.09 -11.24 31.62
CA THR A 548 13.88 -12.40 31.22
C THR A 548 15.25 -12.46 31.94
N GLN A 549 15.86 -13.62 32.00
CA GLN A 549 17.20 -13.82 32.54
C GLN A 549 18.30 -13.82 31.47
N ILE A 550 18.04 -13.24 30.28
CA ILE A 550 19.04 -13.11 29.22
C ILE A 550 19.92 -11.88 29.51
N VAL A 551 21.23 -12.03 29.54
CA VAL A 551 22.19 -10.95 29.81
C VAL A 551 23.23 -10.87 28.70
N ASN A 552 23.87 -9.70 28.55
CA ASN A 552 24.99 -9.52 27.63
C ASN A 552 26.12 -10.47 27.95
N ASP A 553 26.75 -11.03 26.90
CA ASP A 553 27.90 -11.94 27.00
C ASP A 553 28.67 -11.82 25.66
N ASP A 554 29.82 -12.46 25.57
CA ASP A 554 30.61 -12.53 24.33
C ASP A 554 29.78 -13.15 23.20
N GLY A 555 29.62 -12.42 22.07
CA GLY A 555 28.74 -12.81 20.96
C GLY A 555 27.23 -12.79 21.28
N LEU A 556 26.81 -12.13 22.37
CA LEU A 556 25.42 -12.01 22.78
C LEU A 556 25.12 -10.57 23.25
N HIS A 557 24.53 -9.77 22.38
CA HIS A 557 24.13 -8.39 22.61
C HIS A 557 22.64 -8.32 22.97
N VAL A 558 22.30 -7.67 24.08
CA VAL A 558 20.91 -7.64 24.57
C VAL A 558 20.46 -6.21 24.77
N ILE A 559 19.33 -5.85 24.14
CA ILE A 559 18.56 -4.66 24.49
C ILE A 559 17.34 -5.10 25.28
N ARG A 560 17.17 -4.49 26.46
CA ARG A 560 16.07 -4.76 27.37
C ARG A 560 14.81 -4.01 26.91
N MET A 561 13.79 -4.77 26.54
CA MET A 561 12.46 -4.29 26.28
C MET A 561 11.74 -3.99 27.62
N PRO A 562 10.57 -3.31 27.61
CA PRO A 562 9.67 -3.34 28.76
C PRO A 562 9.32 -4.77 29.21
N GLU A 563 8.69 -4.93 30.38
CA GLU A 563 8.17 -6.21 30.84
C GLU A 563 7.19 -6.80 29.82
N HIS A 564 7.04 -8.13 29.87
CA HIS A 564 6.17 -8.86 28.94
C HIS A 564 4.74 -8.30 28.93
N TYR A 565 4.22 -8.06 27.71
CA TYR A 565 2.94 -7.38 27.49
C TYR A 565 1.81 -8.34 27.06
N GLY A 566 1.88 -9.59 27.47
CA GLY A 566 0.87 -10.61 27.15
C GLY A 566 0.65 -10.78 25.65
N GLN A 567 -0.61 -10.88 25.23
CA GLN A 567 -0.97 -11.09 23.84
C GLN A 567 -0.63 -9.89 22.92
N LEU A 568 -0.47 -8.70 23.47
CA LEU A 568 -0.11 -7.48 22.70
C LEU A 568 1.42 -7.28 22.57
N SER A 569 2.22 -8.16 23.14
CA SER A 569 3.69 -8.14 23.05
C SER A 569 4.24 -7.98 21.61
N PRO A 570 3.64 -8.58 20.56
CA PRO A 570 4.08 -8.38 19.18
C PRO A 570 4.14 -6.92 18.74
N ILE A 571 3.18 -6.09 19.19
CA ILE A 571 3.11 -4.66 18.85
C ILE A 571 4.29 -3.88 19.44
N LEU A 572 4.76 -4.26 20.61
CA LEU A 572 5.94 -3.66 21.23
C LEU A 572 7.23 -4.12 20.55
N HIS A 573 7.35 -5.42 20.25
CA HIS A 573 8.58 -6.00 19.70
C HIS A 573 8.87 -5.64 18.25
N VAL A 574 7.90 -5.21 17.46
CA VAL A 574 8.16 -4.77 16.08
C VAL A 574 8.85 -3.42 16.01
N VAL A 575 8.57 -2.52 16.95
CA VAL A 575 9.07 -1.13 16.91
C VAL A 575 10.62 -1.05 16.96
N PRO A 576 11.32 -1.76 17.84
CA PRO A 576 12.79 -1.74 17.83
C PRO A 576 13.38 -2.35 16.55
N LEU A 577 12.68 -3.29 15.89
CA LEU A 577 13.12 -3.83 14.59
C LEU A 577 12.99 -2.77 13.48
N GLN A 578 11.91 -1.96 13.51
CA GLN A 578 11.74 -0.82 12.62
C GLN A 578 12.84 0.24 12.82
N LEU A 579 13.17 0.56 14.08
CA LEU A 579 14.26 1.47 14.43
C LEU A 579 15.61 0.94 13.96
N LEU A 580 15.89 -0.36 14.15
CA LEU A 580 17.14 -0.99 13.70
C LEU A 580 17.25 -0.88 12.16
N ALA A 581 16.20 -1.21 11.43
CA ALA A 581 16.19 -1.10 9.98
C ALA A 581 16.39 0.36 9.52
N TYR A 582 15.67 1.31 10.12
CA TYR A 582 15.76 2.73 9.81
C TYR A 582 17.19 3.29 10.02
N HIS A 583 17.78 3.09 11.19
CA HIS A 583 19.11 3.60 11.50
C HIS A 583 20.22 2.89 10.70
N THR A 584 20.07 1.60 10.43
CA THR A 584 20.98 0.87 9.54
C THR A 584 20.97 1.45 8.12
N ALA A 585 19.78 1.76 7.58
CA ALA A 585 19.64 2.39 6.27
C ALA A 585 20.25 3.78 6.25
N CYS A 586 20.03 4.59 7.29
CA CYS A 586 20.66 5.90 7.44
C CYS A 586 22.19 5.82 7.48
N ALA A 587 22.76 4.84 8.21
CA ALA A 587 24.20 4.62 8.30
C ALA A 587 24.79 4.15 6.95
N ARG A 588 24.03 3.40 6.15
CA ARG A 588 24.39 3.02 4.77
C ARG A 588 24.21 4.15 3.75
N GLY A 589 23.53 5.24 4.11
CA GLY A 589 23.25 6.38 3.22
C GLY A 589 22.21 6.08 2.14
N THR A 590 21.33 5.11 2.37
CA THR A 590 20.23 4.78 1.45
C THR A 590 19.03 5.71 1.65
N ASP A 591 18.15 5.84 0.65
CA ASP A 591 16.91 6.60 0.78
C ASP A 591 15.88 5.76 1.55
N VAL A 592 15.60 6.14 2.80
CA VAL A 592 14.70 5.39 3.69
C VAL A 592 13.23 5.60 3.37
N ASP A 593 12.87 6.77 2.81
CA ASP A 593 11.48 7.09 2.47
C ASP A 593 11.07 6.55 1.11
N LYS A 594 12.04 6.52 0.17
CA LYS A 594 11.83 6.09 -1.22
C LYS A 594 12.93 5.11 -1.66
N PRO A 595 12.98 3.91 -1.08
CA PRO A 595 13.98 2.91 -1.46
C PRO A 595 13.84 2.51 -2.93
N ARG A 596 14.97 2.16 -3.55
CA ARG A 596 15.00 1.77 -4.96
C ARG A 596 14.09 0.57 -5.23
N ASN A 597 13.46 0.56 -6.42
CA ASN A 597 12.64 -0.55 -6.91
C ASN A 597 11.42 -0.89 -6.05
N LEU A 598 11.00 -0.01 -5.14
CA LEU A 598 9.80 -0.20 -4.32
C LEU A 598 8.83 0.97 -4.47
N ALA A 599 7.56 0.67 -4.30
CA ALA A 599 6.46 1.63 -4.33
C ALA A 599 5.60 1.48 -3.07
N LYS A 600 5.02 2.59 -2.58
CA LYS A 600 4.18 2.59 -1.36
C LYS A 600 2.96 1.69 -1.48
N SER A 601 2.35 1.61 -2.65
CA SER A 601 1.18 0.77 -2.91
C SER A 601 1.25 0.20 -4.33
N VAL A 602 1.06 -1.10 -4.49
CA VAL A 602 1.12 -1.79 -5.78
C VAL A 602 -0.30 -1.93 -6.34
N THR A 603 -0.66 -1.11 -7.34
CA THR A 603 -1.99 -1.11 -7.98
C THR A 603 -1.99 -1.72 -9.38
N VAL A 604 -0.88 -2.31 -9.78
CA VAL A 604 -0.72 -3.09 -11.02
C VAL A 604 -0.09 -4.41 -10.68
N GLU A 605 -0.32 -5.40 -11.52
CA GLU A 605 0.35 -6.68 -11.46
C GLU A 605 1.65 -6.66 -12.25
#